data_c3b6e7728183919dab85ab03fa5aed38
#
_entry.id   c3b6e7728183919dab85ab03fa5aed38
#
_cell.length_a   1.000
_cell.length_b   1.000
_cell.length_c   1.000
_cell.angle_alpha   90.00
_cell.angle_beta   90.00
_cell.angle_gamma   90.00
#
_symmetry.space_group_name_H-M   'P 1'
#
loop_
_entity.id
_entity.type
_entity.pdbx_description
1 polymer ?
#
loop_
_entity_poly.entity_id
_entity_poly.type
_entity_poly.pdbx_seq_one_letter_code
_entity_poly.pdbx_strand_id
1 'polypeptide(L)'
;MESHIYVAIDLKSFYASVECKDMGLDPMTTNLVVADASRTEKTICLAVSPSLKAYGIPGRARLFEVIQKVRKVNQERLRSAPGHRFTGESCDDTELKSNPSLKAAYHIAPPRMARYIEISTKIYQTYLKYFAPEDMHVYSIDEIFIDITHYMKIYQMSARKLTQKIIQDIQNTHGLTAAAGIGTNLDLCKIAMDIVAKHVEPDENGVRIAQLDEMEYRQLLWDHEPITDFWRVGRGYARKLAENGMKTMGDVARCSIGQPNDYHNEELLYKLFGINAELLIDHAWGWESCTIAEIKSYKPENNSICSGQVLQCPYKFEKARIVIREMAEMMALDLVDKGLVTDQLVLTVGYDIENLSNPAISRNYKGEITIDRYGRSIPKHAHGTQNLSGFTASTYEIIDSTLNLYDCIMNPELLIRRITLTANHVKKEQDVVPKETYEQLNLFTDYAAIEKEKQEKEAKLQKEKKLQHAMLEIKKKYGKNAILKGTNFEEGATSVDRNQRIGGHKA
;
A
#
# COMPACT_ATOMS: atom_id res chain seq x y z
N MET A 1 21.93 26.40 6.98
CA MET A 1 21.29 25.11 7.26
C MET A 1 22.39 24.08 7.44
N GLU A 2 22.32 23.22 8.45
CA GLU A 2 23.25 22.10 8.54
C GLU A 2 23.04 21.19 7.33
N SER A 3 24.12 20.76 6.71
CA SER A 3 24.08 19.84 5.57
C SER A 3 23.75 18.44 6.10
N HIS A 4 22.54 17.95 5.84
CA HIS A 4 22.15 16.57 6.17
C HIS A 4 22.66 15.58 5.14
N ILE A 5 22.87 14.35 5.56
CA ILE A 5 23.12 13.20 4.67
C ILE A 5 22.15 12.09 5.08
N TYR A 6 21.31 11.73 4.13
CA TYR A 6 20.30 10.67 4.29
C TYR A 6 20.69 9.41 3.51
N VAL A 7 20.26 8.28 4.02
CA VAL A 7 20.36 7.00 3.34
C VAL A 7 18.97 6.37 3.24
N ALA A 8 18.57 5.98 2.04
CA ALA A 8 17.45 5.09 1.80
C ALA A 8 17.97 3.66 1.58
N ILE A 9 17.39 2.66 2.23
CA ILE A 9 17.75 1.25 2.08
C ILE A 9 16.49 0.45 1.75
N ASP A 10 16.52 -0.34 0.67
CA ASP A 10 15.44 -1.21 0.18
C ASP A 10 15.92 -2.65 0.06
N LEU A 11 15.22 -3.57 0.75
CA LEU A 11 15.54 -5.01 0.74
C LEU A 11 15.14 -5.63 -0.61
N LYS A 12 16.09 -6.27 -1.26
CA LYS A 12 15.90 -6.76 -2.63
C LYS A 12 14.87 -7.88 -2.73
N SER A 13 13.75 -7.61 -3.41
CA SER A 13 12.64 -8.58 -3.61
C SER A 13 12.21 -9.25 -2.31
N PHE A 14 12.06 -8.49 -1.23
CA PHE A 14 11.99 -8.92 0.17
C PHE A 14 11.20 -10.20 0.38
N TYR A 15 9.92 -10.25 0.02
CA TYR A 15 9.09 -11.45 0.25
C TYR A 15 9.62 -12.69 -0.46
N ALA A 16 10.06 -12.55 -1.71
CA ALA A 16 10.62 -13.67 -2.46
C ALA A 16 11.95 -14.13 -1.85
N SER A 17 12.78 -13.19 -1.37
CA SER A 17 14.05 -13.51 -0.72
C SER A 17 13.86 -14.22 0.62
N VAL A 18 12.85 -13.83 1.42
CA VAL A 18 12.48 -14.54 2.66
C VAL A 18 12.05 -15.97 2.36
N GLU A 19 11.19 -16.18 1.34
CA GLU A 19 10.75 -17.52 0.96
C GLU A 19 11.92 -18.39 0.48
N CYS A 20 12.81 -17.87 -0.37
CA CYS A 20 14.01 -18.59 -0.79
C CYS A 20 14.86 -19.01 0.41
N LYS A 21 15.11 -18.11 1.35
CA LYS A 21 15.90 -18.39 2.56
C LYS A 21 15.26 -19.47 3.43
N ASP A 22 13.96 -19.39 3.67
CA ASP A 22 13.25 -20.40 4.47
C ASP A 22 13.21 -21.77 3.77
N MET A 23 13.35 -21.82 2.44
CA MET A 23 13.49 -23.04 1.65
C MET A 23 14.94 -23.54 1.50
N GLY A 24 15.93 -22.82 2.06
CA GLY A 24 17.36 -23.14 1.90
C GLY A 24 17.91 -22.86 0.50
N LEU A 25 17.27 -21.96 -0.26
CA LEU A 25 17.64 -21.59 -1.63
C LEU A 25 18.30 -20.20 -1.67
N ASP A 26 19.09 -19.96 -2.73
CA ASP A 26 19.69 -18.64 -2.96
C ASP A 26 18.67 -17.66 -3.53
N PRO A 27 18.36 -16.53 -2.83
CA PRO A 27 17.43 -15.53 -3.31
C PRO A 27 17.80 -14.86 -4.63
N MET A 28 19.09 -14.87 -4.98
CA MET A 28 19.59 -14.17 -6.16
C MET A 28 19.49 -15.01 -7.44
N THR A 29 19.59 -16.33 -7.33
CA THR A 29 19.60 -17.25 -8.47
C THR A 29 18.29 -18.03 -8.61
N THR A 30 17.53 -18.20 -7.53
CA THR A 30 16.30 -19.00 -7.57
C THR A 30 15.15 -18.27 -8.23
N ASN A 31 14.52 -18.89 -9.20
CA ASN A 31 13.26 -18.45 -9.81
C ASN A 31 12.09 -18.71 -8.87
N LEU A 32 11.51 -17.66 -8.28
CA LEU A 32 10.41 -17.77 -7.34
C LEU A 32 9.45 -16.58 -7.45
N VAL A 33 8.16 -16.84 -7.32
CA VAL A 33 7.13 -15.82 -7.13
C VAL A 33 6.37 -16.09 -5.83
N VAL A 34 5.99 -15.03 -5.14
CA VAL A 34 5.09 -15.07 -3.98
C VAL A 34 3.67 -14.75 -4.44
N ALA A 35 2.81 -15.76 -4.51
CA ALA A 35 1.45 -15.63 -4.99
C ALA A 35 0.51 -16.64 -4.34
N ASP A 36 -0.75 -16.25 -4.13
CA ASP A 36 -1.80 -17.15 -3.65
C ASP A 36 -2.44 -17.88 -4.83
N ALA A 37 -1.83 -19.00 -5.26
CA ALA A 37 -2.33 -19.82 -6.35
C ALA A 37 -3.69 -20.48 -6.07
N SER A 38 -4.14 -20.54 -4.80
CA SER A 38 -5.46 -21.08 -4.44
C SER A 38 -6.63 -20.19 -4.90
N ARG A 39 -6.35 -18.93 -5.28
CA ARG A 39 -7.39 -18.01 -5.77
C ARG A 39 -7.65 -18.21 -7.26
N THR A 40 -6.89 -17.58 -8.10
CA THR A 40 -6.94 -17.68 -9.56
C THR A 40 -5.61 -17.21 -10.15
N GLU A 41 -5.33 -17.57 -11.40
CA GLU A 41 -4.17 -17.04 -12.13
C GLU A 41 -4.18 -15.51 -12.31
N LYS A 42 -5.32 -14.84 -12.06
CA LYS A 42 -5.42 -13.37 -12.07
C LYS A 42 -4.90 -12.73 -10.78
N THR A 43 -4.48 -13.53 -9.78
CA THR A 43 -3.88 -13.02 -8.54
C THR A 43 -2.63 -12.21 -8.85
N ILE A 44 -2.40 -11.16 -8.05
CA ILE A 44 -1.16 -10.36 -8.14
C ILE A 44 -0.09 -11.07 -7.33
N CYS A 45 1.08 -11.25 -7.91
CA CYS A 45 2.27 -11.67 -7.19
C CYS A 45 2.69 -10.55 -6.24
N LEU A 46 2.90 -10.88 -4.97
CA LEU A 46 3.42 -9.93 -3.98
C LEU A 46 4.89 -9.60 -4.23
N ALA A 47 5.64 -10.59 -4.69
CA ALA A 47 7.04 -10.43 -5.08
C ALA A 47 7.41 -11.41 -6.20
N VAL A 48 8.43 -11.02 -6.94
CA VAL A 48 9.10 -11.80 -7.98
C VAL A 48 10.60 -11.78 -7.67
N SER A 49 11.26 -12.91 -7.72
CA SER A 49 12.70 -13.02 -7.45
C SER A 49 13.53 -12.23 -8.46
N PRO A 50 14.77 -11.83 -8.09
CA PRO A 50 15.67 -11.11 -9.00
C PRO A 50 15.93 -11.86 -10.31
N SER A 51 16.12 -13.16 -10.27
CA SER A 51 16.34 -14.02 -11.44
C SER A 51 15.14 -13.98 -12.42
N LEU A 52 13.91 -14.07 -11.93
CA LEU A 52 12.72 -13.94 -12.78
C LEU A 52 12.51 -12.52 -13.31
N LYS A 53 12.88 -11.50 -12.54
CA LYS A 53 12.87 -10.10 -13.03
C LYS A 53 13.82 -9.90 -14.21
N ALA A 54 14.95 -10.61 -14.24
CA ALA A 54 15.90 -10.56 -15.36
C ALA A 54 15.28 -11.08 -16.67
N TYR A 55 14.28 -11.97 -16.60
CA TYR A 55 13.48 -12.34 -17.77
C TYR A 55 12.42 -11.31 -18.18
N GLY A 56 12.40 -10.12 -17.58
CA GLY A 56 11.47 -9.05 -17.87
C GLY A 56 10.07 -9.26 -17.26
N ILE A 57 9.98 -9.97 -16.13
CA ILE A 57 8.75 -10.12 -15.35
C ILE A 57 8.68 -8.99 -14.33
N PRO A 58 7.62 -8.14 -14.33
CA PRO A 58 7.48 -7.05 -13.37
C PRO A 58 7.39 -7.55 -11.92
N GLY A 59 7.88 -6.76 -10.95
CA GLY A 59 7.87 -7.13 -9.53
C GLY A 59 6.48 -7.40 -8.93
N ARG A 60 5.43 -6.86 -9.54
CA ARG A 60 4.02 -7.06 -9.17
C ARG A 60 3.18 -7.58 -10.33
N ALA A 61 3.72 -8.50 -11.11
CA ALA A 61 3.02 -9.18 -12.18
C ALA A 61 1.80 -9.95 -11.66
N ARG A 62 0.82 -10.17 -12.51
CA ARG A 62 -0.20 -11.19 -12.25
C ARG A 62 0.34 -12.57 -12.55
N LEU A 63 -0.13 -13.59 -11.84
CA LEU A 63 0.40 -14.95 -12.00
C LEU A 63 0.30 -15.45 -13.46
N PHE A 64 -0.79 -15.13 -14.17
CA PHE A 64 -0.90 -15.51 -15.60
C PHE A 64 0.16 -14.84 -16.47
N GLU A 65 0.57 -13.60 -16.15
CA GLU A 65 1.64 -12.90 -16.89
C GLU A 65 2.99 -13.60 -16.67
N VAL A 66 3.25 -14.07 -15.46
CA VAL A 66 4.43 -14.91 -15.15
C VAL A 66 4.41 -16.18 -15.98
N ILE A 67 3.27 -16.90 -15.98
CA ILE A 67 3.08 -18.14 -16.77
C ILE A 67 3.36 -17.89 -18.26
N GLN A 68 2.79 -16.84 -18.83
CA GLN A 68 2.98 -16.49 -20.24
C GLN A 68 4.43 -16.14 -20.56
N LYS A 69 5.08 -15.34 -19.69
CA LYS A 69 6.46 -14.93 -19.91
C LYS A 69 7.43 -16.10 -19.81
N VAL A 70 7.29 -16.95 -18.79
CA VAL A 70 8.13 -18.16 -18.66
C VAL A 70 7.90 -19.13 -19.83
N ARG A 71 6.67 -19.25 -20.32
CA ARG A 71 6.38 -20.02 -21.54
C ARG A 71 7.16 -19.46 -22.75
N LYS A 72 7.17 -18.14 -22.92
CA LYS A 72 7.95 -17.47 -24.00
C LYS A 72 9.43 -17.72 -23.84
N VAL A 73 9.98 -17.55 -22.66
CA VAL A 73 11.39 -17.85 -22.34
C VAL A 73 11.72 -19.30 -22.71
N ASN A 74 10.85 -20.26 -22.37
CA ASN A 74 11.06 -21.66 -22.70
C ASN A 74 10.97 -21.93 -24.21
N GLN A 75 10.17 -21.21 -24.98
CA GLN A 75 10.17 -21.31 -26.43
C GLN A 75 11.50 -20.84 -27.04
N GLU A 76 12.07 -19.76 -26.52
CA GLU A 76 13.38 -19.25 -26.93
C GLU A 76 14.50 -20.24 -26.57
N ARG A 77 14.49 -20.74 -25.34
CA ARG A 77 15.43 -21.77 -24.85
C ARG A 77 15.38 -23.06 -25.69
N LEU A 78 14.17 -23.52 -26.02
CA LEU A 78 13.98 -24.74 -26.82
C LEU A 78 14.65 -24.64 -28.22
N ARG A 79 14.64 -23.42 -28.80
CA ARG A 79 15.34 -23.18 -30.08
C ARG A 79 16.86 -23.31 -29.97
N SER A 80 17.40 -22.98 -28.79
CA SER A 80 18.85 -23.06 -28.50
C SER A 80 19.27 -24.41 -27.91
N ALA A 81 18.29 -25.22 -27.48
CA ALA A 81 18.58 -26.54 -26.89
C ALA A 81 19.08 -27.54 -27.94
N PRO A 82 20.11 -28.35 -27.63
CA PRO A 82 20.58 -29.41 -28.51
C PRO A 82 19.45 -30.39 -28.89
N GLY A 83 19.27 -30.58 -30.21
CA GLY A 83 18.18 -31.40 -30.73
C GLY A 83 16.76 -30.83 -30.49
N HIS A 84 16.62 -29.54 -30.17
CA HIS A 84 15.36 -28.86 -29.91
C HIS A 84 14.46 -29.57 -28.87
N ARG A 85 15.06 -30.16 -27.86
CA ARG A 85 14.35 -30.85 -26.77
C ARG A 85 14.97 -30.57 -25.41
N PHE A 86 14.15 -30.48 -24.38
CA PHE A 86 14.63 -30.39 -23.01
C PHE A 86 14.95 -31.79 -22.46
N THR A 87 16.00 -31.88 -21.64
CA THR A 87 16.39 -33.07 -20.89
C THR A 87 16.00 -33.03 -19.42
N GLY A 88 15.55 -31.87 -18.94
CA GLY A 88 15.13 -31.64 -17.55
C GLY A 88 14.60 -30.24 -17.38
N GLU A 89 14.40 -29.82 -16.13
CA GLU A 89 14.03 -28.48 -15.76
C GLU A 89 14.80 -28.01 -14.52
N SER A 90 14.97 -26.69 -14.37
CA SER A 90 15.58 -26.09 -13.18
C SER A 90 14.90 -24.79 -12.81
N CYS A 91 14.88 -24.51 -11.49
CA CYS A 91 14.48 -23.21 -10.93
C CYS A 91 15.70 -22.34 -10.62
N ASP A 92 16.93 -22.78 -10.84
CA ASP A 92 18.16 -22.01 -10.62
C ASP A 92 18.66 -21.37 -11.90
N ASP A 93 18.84 -20.06 -11.89
CA ASP A 93 19.25 -19.26 -13.04
C ASP A 93 20.71 -19.56 -13.45
N THR A 94 21.56 -19.95 -12.50
CA THR A 94 22.96 -20.34 -12.79
C THR A 94 23.00 -21.66 -13.58
N GLU A 95 22.20 -22.65 -13.15
CA GLU A 95 22.07 -23.91 -13.91
C GLU A 95 21.45 -23.64 -15.30
N LEU A 96 20.42 -22.82 -15.35
CA LEU A 96 19.78 -22.48 -16.62
C LEU A 96 20.72 -21.77 -17.59
N LYS A 97 21.61 -20.90 -17.12
CA LYS A 97 22.63 -20.23 -17.95
C LYS A 97 23.71 -21.18 -18.43
N SER A 98 24.13 -22.12 -17.59
CA SER A 98 25.16 -23.10 -17.93
C SER A 98 24.67 -24.23 -18.85
N ASN A 99 23.37 -24.58 -18.79
CA ASN A 99 22.79 -25.68 -19.54
C ASN A 99 21.54 -25.28 -20.34
N PRO A 100 21.65 -25.06 -21.64
CA PRO A 100 20.54 -24.73 -22.52
C PRO A 100 19.48 -25.83 -22.68
N SER A 101 19.83 -27.10 -22.34
CA SER A 101 18.91 -28.26 -22.41
C SER A 101 17.91 -28.28 -21.23
N LEU A 102 18.03 -27.35 -20.25
CA LEU A 102 17.10 -27.29 -19.15
C LEU A 102 15.96 -26.31 -19.46
N LYS A 103 14.73 -26.74 -19.17
CA LYS A 103 13.55 -25.91 -19.19
C LYS A 103 13.56 -25.00 -17.95
N ALA A 104 13.28 -23.70 -18.11
CA ALA A 104 13.13 -22.78 -17.00
C ALA A 104 11.83 -23.10 -16.24
N ALA A 105 11.97 -23.43 -14.96
CA ALA A 105 10.88 -23.60 -14.00
C ALA A 105 10.98 -22.51 -12.90
N TYR A 106 9.97 -22.42 -12.04
CA TYR A 106 9.94 -21.50 -10.91
C TYR A 106 9.05 -22.03 -9.79
N HIS A 107 9.34 -21.61 -8.57
CA HIS A 107 8.53 -21.90 -7.39
C HIS A 107 7.40 -20.87 -7.25
N ILE A 108 6.24 -21.33 -6.78
CA ILE A 108 5.13 -20.45 -6.34
C ILE A 108 4.99 -20.64 -4.83
N ALA A 109 5.42 -19.65 -4.06
CA ALA A 109 5.28 -19.65 -2.61
C ALA A 109 3.98 -18.94 -2.20
N PRO A 110 3.17 -19.51 -1.30
CA PRO A 110 2.03 -18.81 -0.76
C PRO A 110 2.50 -17.65 0.13
N PRO A 111 1.76 -16.50 0.16
CA PRO A 111 2.10 -15.39 1.06
C PRO A 111 2.06 -15.82 2.53
N ARG A 112 3.03 -15.36 3.32
CA ARG A 112 3.13 -15.55 4.78
C ARG A 112 3.40 -14.20 5.46
N MET A 113 2.39 -13.33 5.50
CA MET A 113 2.56 -11.94 5.92
C MET A 113 3.10 -11.79 7.35
N ALA A 114 2.69 -12.64 8.28
CA ALA A 114 3.21 -12.64 9.65
C ALA A 114 4.72 -12.92 9.68
N ARG A 115 5.20 -13.85 8.84
CA ARG A 115 6.62 -14.17 8.71
C ARG A 115 7.42 -12.99 8.16
N TYR A 116 6.87 -12.27 7.17
CA TYR A 116 7.55 -11.09 6.61
C TYR A 116 7.65 -9.96 7.62
N ILE A 117 6.59 -9.72 8.41
CA ILE A 117 6.62 -8.74 9.51
C ILE A 117 7.66 -9.13 10.57
N GLU A 118 7.73 -10.41 10.94
CA GLU A 118 8.74 -10.91 11.88
C GLU A 118 10.16 -10.63 11.40
N ILE A 119 10.49 -10.98 10.15
CA ILE A 119 11.82 -10.74 9.57
C ILE A 119 12.12 -9.25 9.44
N SER A 120 11.16 -8.45 8.98
CA SER A 120 11.30 -6.98 8.92
C SER A 120 11.61 -6.39 10.29
N THR A 121 10.92 -6.85 11.35
CA THR A 121 11.17 -6.42 12.73
C THR A 121 12.60 -6.79 13.20
N LYS A 122 13.08 -7.99 12.86
CA LYS A 122 14.46 -8.41 13.19
C LYS A 122 15.49 -7.56 12.45
N ILE A 123 15.23 -7.19 11.19
CA ILE A 123 16.11 -6.29 10.44
C ILE A 123 16.10 -4.89 11.05
N TYR A 124 14.94 -4.38 11.47
CA TYR A 124 14.85 -3.12 12.20
C TYR A 124 15.69 -3.15 13.49
N GLN A 125 15.69 -4.25 14.23
CA GLN A 125 16.57 -4.45 15.38
C GLN A 125 18.07 -4.40 15.00
N THR A 126 18.43 -4.78 13.78
CA THR A 126 19.80 -4.64 13.28
C THR A 126 20.15 -3.17 13.04
N TYR A 127 19.23 -2.36 12.48
CA TYR A 127 19.44 -0.92 12.35
C TYR A 127 19.61 -0.22 13.71
N LEU A 128 18.87 -0.64 14.74
CA LEU A 128 18.96 -0.10 16.10
C LEU A 128 20.33 -0.31 16.76
N LYS A 129 21.17 -1.21 16.25
CA LYS A 129 22.58 -1.34 16.71
C LYS A 129 23.43 -0.15 16.29
N TYR A 130 23.05 0.58 15.26
CA TYR A 130 23.81 1.64 14.63
C TYR A 130 23.20 3.02 14.83
N PHE A 131 21.89 3.13 14.90
CA PHE A 131 21.15 4.39 14.86
C PHE A 131 20.08 4.47 15.92
N ALA A 132 19.82 5.68 16.40
CA ALA A 132 18.71 5.96 17.29
C ALA A 132 17.37 5.93 16.50
N PRO A 133 16.25 5.51 17.13
CA PRO A 133 14.95 5.50 16.49
C PRO A 133 14.53 6.87 15.94
N GLU A 134 14.98 7.96 16.56
CA GLU A 134 14.67 9.34 16.19
C GLU A 134 15.17 9.68 14.79
N ASP A 135 16.30 9.11 14.38
CA ASP A 135 16.96 9.38 13.09
C ASP A 135 16.56 8.39 12.00
N MET A 136 15.60 7.51 12.29
CA MET A 136 15.10 6.50 11.35
C MET A 136 13.62 6.71 11.04
N HIS A 137 13.23 6.60 9.76
CA HIS A 137 11.85 6.55 9.30
C HIS A 137 11.60 5.27 8.53
N VAL A 138 10.80 4.35 9.10
CA VAL A 138 10.35 3.13 8.42
C VAL A 138 9.29 3.50 7.40
N TYR A 139 9.67 3.51 6.13
CA TYR A 139 8.80 3.88 5.02
C TYR A 139 7.85 2.74 4.61
N SER A 140 8.37 1.52 4.61
CA SER A 140 7.59 0.31 4.33
C SER A 140 8.13 -0.89 5.12
N ILE A 141 7.60 -2.08 4.87
CA ILE A 141 8.07 -3.33 5.48
C ILE A 141 9.50 -3.71 5.05
N ASP A 142 9.97 -3.19 3.92
CA ASP A 142 11.26 -3.50 3.30
C ASP A 142 12.12 -2.27 3.02
N GLU A 143 11.63 -1.08 3.37
CA GLU A 143 12.32 0.19 3.09
C GLU A 143 12.39 1.12 4.30
N ILE A 144 13.56 1.74 4.50
CA ILE A 144 13.85 2.67 5.59
C ILE A 144 14.66 3.85 5.10
N PHE A 145 14.38 5.03 5.66
CA PHE A 145 15.22 6.23 5.57
C PHE A 145 15.94 6.46 6.89
N ILE A 146 17.19 6.89 6.82
CA ILE A 146 18.05 7.12 7.98
C ILE A 146 18.82 8.42 7.77
N ASP A 147 18.78 9.32 8.76
CA ASP A 147 19.70 10.46 8.82
C ASP A 147 21.02 9.98 9.42
N ILE A 148 22.07 9.96 8.62
CA ILE A 148 23.38 9.48 9.04
C ILE A 148 24.38 10.62 9.34
N THR A 149 23.95 11.87 9.32
CA THR A 149 24.77 13.07 9.42
C THR A 149 25.75 13.01 10.59
N HIS A 150 25.24 12.77 11.80
CA HIS A 150 26.06 12.71 13.00
C HIS A 150 26.85 11.40 13.13
N TYR A 151 26.33 10.32 12.57
CA TYR A 151 26.91 8.98 12.71
C TYR A 151 28.19 8.79 11.92
N MET A 152 28.39 9.52 10.83
CA MET A 152 29.64 9.49 10.07
C MET A 152 30.84 9.92 10.95
N LYS A 153 30.64 10.90 11.81
CA LYS A 153 31.66 11.35 12.77
C LYS A 153 31.85 10.33 13.89
N ILE A 154 30.77 9.79 14.45
CA ILE A 154 30.78 8.80 15.53
C ILE A 154 31.53 7.54 15.08
N TYR A 155 31.23 7.03 13.90
CA TYR A 155 31.87 5.82 13.38
C TYR A 155 33.19 6.07 12.62
N GLN A 156 33.57 7.34 12.42
CA GLN A 156 34.72 7.74 11.61
C GLN A 156 34.73 7.11 10.21
N MET A 157 33.57 7.08 9.57
CA MET A 157 33.35 6.46 8.28
C MET A 157 32.67 7.43 7.30
N SER A 158 32.98 7.29 5.99
CA SER A 158 32.18 7.96 4.96
C SER A 158 30.78 7.36 4.92
N ALA A 159 29.81 8.13 4.39
CA ALA A 159 28.43 7.69 4.21
C ALA A 159 28.36 6.33 3.50
N ARG A 160 29.12 6.17 2.40
CA ARG A 160 29.19 4.93 1.62
C ARG A 160 29.70 3.73 2.44
N LYS A 161 30.79 3.90 3.20
CA LYS A 161 31.35 2.82 4.03
C LYS A 161 30.44 2.43 5.17
N LEU A 162 29.77 3.40 5.81
CA LEU A 162 28.81 3.13 6.87
C LEU A 162 27.61 2.36 6.32
N THR A 163 27.05 2.80 5.19
CA THR A 163 25.93 2.12 4.52
C THR A 163 26.29 0.70 4.10
N GLN A 164 27.48 0.49 3.53
CA GLN A 164 27.99 -0.82 3.15
C GLN A 164 28.10 -1.76 4.33
N LYS A 165 28.66 -1.29 5.46
CA LYS A 165 28.79 -2.05 6.70
C LYS A 165 27.44 -2.54 7.22
N ILE A 166 26.42 -1.69 7.16
CA ILE A 166 25.08 -2.03 7.63
C ILE A 166 24.43 -3.09 6.73
N ILE A 167 24.51 -2.92 5.40
CA ILE A 167 23.97 -3.90 4.46
C ILE A 167 24.67 -5.25 4.61
N GLN A 168 25.97 -5.27 4.85
CA GLN A 168 26.70 -6.49 5.15
C GLN A 168 26.26 -7.15 6.45
N ASP A 169 25.99 -6.38 7.53
CA ASP A 169 25.46 -6.94 8.78
C ASP A 169 24.08 -7.57 8.55
N ILE A 170 23.22 -6.92 7.77
CA ILE A 170 21.91 -7.49 7.36
C ILE A 170 22.11 -8.79 6.58
N GLN A 171 23.01 -8.80 5.62
CA GLN A 171 23.29 -9.98 4.80
C GLN A 171 23.85 -11.14 5.64
N ASN A 172 24.80 -10.86 6.54
CA ASN A 172 25.41 -11.86 7.40
C ASN A 172 24.42 -12.41 8.44
N THR A 173 23.56 -11.55 8.98
CA THR A 173 22.63 -11.92 10.08
C THR A 173 21.35 -12.56 9.53
N HIS A 174 20.82 -12.04 8.42
CA HIS A 174 19.50 -12.44 7.89
C HIS A 174 19.58 -13.15 6.52
N GLY A 175 20.75 -13.11 5.84
CA GLY A 175 20.94 -13.68 4.51
C GLY A 175 20.16 -12.93 3.41
N LEU A 176 19.82 -11.67 3.63
CA LEU A 176 19.10 -10.82 2.71
C LEU A 176 20.00 -9.68 2.25
N THR A 177 19.93 -9.31 0.98
CA THR A 177 20.67 -8.17 0.44
C THR A 177 19.76 -6.98 0.21
N ALA A 178 20.35 -5.80 0.09
CA ALA A 178 19.65 -4.54 -0.13
C ALA A 178 20.35 -3.69 -1.19
N ALA A 179 19.62 -2.72 -1.74
CA ALA A 179 20.18 -1.58 -2.43
C ALA A 179 20.05 -0.34 -1.55
N ALA A 180 20.97 0.64 -1.71
CA ALA A 180 20.89 1.88 -0.99
C ALA A 180 21.19 3.08 -1.85
N GLY A 181 20.54 4.20 -1.52
CA GLY A 181 20.83 5.51 -2.07
C GLY A 181 21.24 6.48 -0.96
N ILE A 182 22.25 7.27 -1.22
CA ILE A 182 22.76 8.33 -0.34
C ILE A 182 22.42 9.66 -1.00
N GLY A 183 21.92 10.62 -0.25
CA GLY A 183 21.55 11.95 -0.77
C GLY A 183 21.64 13.04 0.30
N THR A 184 21.67 14.28 -0.15
CA THR A 184 21.67 15.48 0.72
C THR A 184 20.30 15.77 1.29
N ASN A 185 19.26 15.12 0.78
CA ASN A 185 17.87 15.19 1.27
C ASN A 185 17.14 13.85 1.03
N LEU A 186 15.90 13.73 1.53
CA LEU A 186 15.12 12.50 1.44
C LEU A 186 14.73 12.11 0.02
N ASP A 187 14.49 13.09 -0.86
CA ASP A 187 14.15 12.82 -2.26
C ASP A 187 15.37 12.27 -3.01
N LEU A 188 16.52 12.93 -2.90
CA LEU A 188 17.73 12.51 -3.59
C LEU A 188 18.24 11.14 -3.14
N CYS A 189 18.17 10.81 -1.83
CA CYS A 189 18.56 9.48 -1.40
C CYS A 189 17.60 8.40 -1.93
N LYS A 190 16.31 8.68 -2.03
CA LYS A 190 15.32 7.77 -2.63
C LYS A 190 15.56 7.57 -4.12
N ILE A 191 15.79 8.66 -4.87
CA ILE A 191 16.06 8.62 -6.30
C ILE A 191 17.39 7.91 -6.59
N ALA A 192 18.43 8.20 -5.80
CA ALA A 192 19.71 7.48 -5.91
C ALA A 192 19.52 5.98 -5.76
N MET A 193 18.68 5.55 -4.81
CA MET A 193 18.37 4.13 -4.59
C MET A 193 17.55 3.54 -5.74
N ASP A 194 16.44 4.18 -6.12
CA ASP A 194 15.46 3.61 -7.06
C ASP A 194 15.90 3.65 -8.50
N ILE A 195 16.55 4.74 -8.95
CA ILE A 195 16.93 4.92 -10.35
C ILE A 195 18.38 4.50 -10.56
N VAL A 196 19.30 4.93 -9.69
CA VAL A 196 20.74 4.72 -9.97
C VAL A 196 21.24 3.39 -9.39
N ALA A 197 21.06 3.14 -8.07
CA ALA A 197 21.63 1.96 -7.42
C ALA A 197 21.10 0.63 -7.96
N LYS A 198 19.85 0.59 -8.42
CA LYS A 198 19.25 -0.64 -8.98
C LYS A 198 19.86 -1.03 -10.33
N HIS A 199 20.51 -0.10 -11.03
CA HIS A 199 21.10 -0.30 -12.36
C HIS A 199 22.64 -0.35 -12.36
N VAL A 200 23.32 -0.02 -11.23
CA VAL A 200 24.76 -0.18 -11.14
C VAL A 200 25.14 -1.63 -10.81
N GLU A 201 26.31 -2.05 -11.28
CA GLU A 201 26.86 -3.35 -10.90
C GLU A 201 27.14 -3.39 -9.40
N PRO A 202 26.90 -4.54 -8.75
CA PRO A 202 27.23 -4.71 -7.35
C PRO A 202 28.74 -4.57 -7.13
N ASP A 203 29.13 -4.06 -5.97
CA ASP A 203 30.54 -4.05 -5.55
C ASP A 203 31.04 -5.47 -5.25
N GLU A 204 32.31 -5.60 -4.87
CA GLU A 204 32.97 -6.87 -4.49
C GLU A 204 32.24 -7.68 -3.38
N ASN A 205 31.40 -6.98 -2.59
CA ASN A 205 30.58 -7.58 -1.52
C ASN A 205 29.12 -7.83 -1.95
N GLY A 206 28.78 -7.62 -3.23
CA GLY A 206 27.43 -7.82 -3.75
C GLY A 206 26.46 -6.66 -3.44
N VAL A 207 26.94 -5.54 -2.90
CA VAL A 207 26.14 -4.41 -2.48
C VAL A 207 26.04 -3.36 -3.58
N ARG A 208 24.85 -2.78 -3.76
CA ARG A 208 24.57 -1.72 -4.72
C ARG A 208 24.25 -0.43 -3.98
N ILE A 209 25.14 0.54 -4.09
CA ILE A 209 25.01 1.86 -3.46
C ILE A 209 25.23 2.94 -4.50
N ALA A 210 24.30 3.89 -4.61
CA ALA A 210 24.48 5.12 -5.38
C ALA A 210 24.46 6.33 -4.45
N GLN A 211 25.03 7.43 -4.89
CA GLN A 211 25.02 8.70 -4.20
C GLN A 211 24.66 9.79 -5.18
N LEU A 212 23.85 10.77 -4.76
CA LEU A 212 23.49 11.96 -5.52
C LEU A 212 23.50 13.19 -4.62
N ASP A 213 24.09 14.25 -5.12
CA ASP A 213 23.80 15.62 -4.70
C ASP A 213 22.88 16.30 -5.74
N GLU A 214 22.49 17.55 -5.51
CA GLU A 214 21.59 18.31 -6.38
C GLU A 214 22.18 18.53 -7.78
N MET A 215 23.49 18.71 -7.89
CA MET A 215 24.15 18.93 -9.18
C MET A 215 24.31 17.63 -9.96
N GLU A 216 24.73 16.55 -9.30
CA GLU A 216 24.81 15.21 -9.90
C GLU A 216 23.43 14.75 -10.38
N TYR A 217 22.38 14.99 -9.58
CA TYR A 217 20.99 14.71 -9.96
C TYR A 217 20.61 15.42 -11.27
N ARG A 218 20.85 16.73 -11.36
CA ARG A 218 20.51 17.50 -12.57
C ARG A 218 21.29 17.05 -13.79
N GLN A 219 22.58 16.73 -13.63
CA GLN A 219 23.44 16.29 -14.72
C GLN A 219 23.09 14.89 -15.24
N LEU A 220 22.70 13.97 -14.33
CA LEU A 220 22.50 12.56 -14.66
C LEU A 220 21.05 12.22 -14.99
N LEU A 221 20.08 12.91 -14.37
CA LEU A 221 18.69 12.43 -14.33
C LEU A 221 17.66 13.43 -14.90
N TRP A 222 18.05 14.67 -15.23
CA TRP A 222 17.08 15.61 -15.80
C TRP A 222 16.43 15.13 -17.09
N ASP A 223 17.12 14.34 -17.89
CA ASP A 223 16.62 13.78 -19.15
C ASP A 223 16.18 12.31 -19.01
N HIS A 224 16.11 11.78 -17.77
CA HIS A 224 15.68 10.41 -17.55
C HIS A 224 14.20 10.20 -17.90
N GLU A 225 13.92 9.14 -18.65
CA GLU A 225 12.57 8.65 -18.95
C GLU A 225 12.43 7.17 -18.56
N PRO A 226 11.27 6.75 -18.05
CA PRO A 226 10.04 7.52 -17.93
C PRO A 226 10.00 8.34 -16.62
N ILE A 227 9.34 9.49 -16.64
CA ILE A 227 9.20 10.38 -15.47
C ILE A 227 8.49 9.71 -14.28
N THR A 228 7.77 8.61 -14.51
CA THR A 228 7.12 7.81 -13.45
C THR A 228 8.09 7.01 -12.58
N ASP A 229 9.37 6.98 -12.90
CA ASP A 229 10.40 6.36 -12.06
C ASP A 229 10.78 7.25 -10.88
N PHE A 230 10.50 8.57 -11.00
CA PHE A 230 10.72 9.51 -9.92
C PHE A 230 9.67 9.37 -8.81
N TRP A 231 10.13 9.45 -7.58
CA TRP A 231 9.29 9.36 -6.41
C TRP A 231 8.14 10.40 -6.47
N ARG A 232 6.95 10.01 -6.07
CA ARG A 232 5.70 10.81 -6.08
C ARG A 232 5.18 11.20 -7.48
N VAL A 233 5.85 10.88 -8.57
CA VAL A 233 5.34 11.11 -9.93
C VAL A 233 4.58 9.88 -10.43
N GLY A 234 3.26 9.86 -10.21
CA GLY A 234 2.39 8.80 -10.69
C GLY A 234 1.90 9.01 -12.13
N ARG A 235 1.21 7.99 -12.69
CA ARG A 235 0.66 8.03 -14.05
C ARG A 235 -0.24 9.25 -14.33
N GLY A 236 -0.96 9.74 -13.31
CA GLY A 236 -1.81 10.93 -13.45
C GLY A 236 -0.99 12.21 -13.70
N TYR A 237 0.10 12.37 -12.97
CA TYR A 237 1.07 13.46 -13.17
C TYR A 237 1.74 13.34 -14.55
N ALA A 238 2.33 12.18 -14.84
CA ALA A 238 3.00 11.92 -16.12
C ALA A 238 2.10 12.22 -17.32
N ARG A 239 0.81 11.82 -17.27
CA ARG A 239 -0.16 12.12 -18.34
C ARG A 239 -0.38 13.61 -18.51
N LYS A 240 -0.67 14.34 -17.42
CA LYS A 240 -0.91 15.79 -17.47
C LYS A 240 0.33 16.54 -17.98
N LEU A 241 1.52 16.14 -17.54
CA LEU A 241 2.78 16.71 -18.02
C LEU A 241 2.96 16.44 -19.52
N ALA A 242 2.79 15.21 -19.98
CA ALA A 242 2.93 14.82 -21.38
C ALA A 242 1.91 15.54 -22.29
N GLU A 243 0.66 15.73 -21.86
CA GLU A 243 -0.37 16.52 -22.57
C GLU A 243 0.05 17.99 -22.76
N ASN A 244 0.99 18.50 -21.95
CA ASN A 244 1.55 19.83 -22.01
C ASN A 244 3.01 19.84 -22.52
N GLY A 245 3.50 18.76 -23.15
CA GLY A 245 4.81 18.71 -23.79
C GLY A 245 5.99 18.46 -22.84
N MET A 246 5.75 18.16 -21.56
CA MET A 246 6.78 17.87 -20.56
C MET A 246 6.86 16.35 -20.32
N LYS A 247 8.06 15.76 -20.44
CA LYS A 247 8.28 14.31 -20.31
C LYS A 247 9.29 13.95 -19.23
N THR A 248 10.13 14.90 -18.83
CA THR A 248 11.26 14.71 -17.91
C THR A 248 11.20 15.69 -16.75
N MET A 249 11.95 15.41 -15.68
CA MET A 249 12.09 16.35 -14.56
C MET A 249 12.80 17.63 -14.98
N GLY A 250 13.73 17.56 -15.92
CA GLY A 250 14.37 18.74 -16.53
C GLY A 250 13.36 19.63 -17.27
N ASP A 251 12.32 19.06 -17.92
CA ASP A 251 11.27 19.86 -18.53
C ASP A 251 10.44 20.60 -17.49
N VAL A 252 10.13 19.95 -16.36
CA VAL A 252 9.42 20.58 -15.23
C VAL A 252 10.26 21.72 -14.64
N ALA A 253 11.56 21.47 -14.39
CA ALA A 253 12.48 22.49 -13.87
C ALA A 253 12.58 23.69 -14.80
N ARG A 254 12.74 23.46 -16.10
CA ARG A 254 12.77 24.54 -17.12
C ARG A 254 11.44 25.31 -17.21
N CYS A 255 10.31 24.59 -17.07
CA CYS A 255 8.99 25.21 -17.03
C CYS A 255 8.84 26.18 -15.86
N SER A 256 9.35 25.80 -14.68
CA SER A 256 9.20 26.60 -13.44
C SER A 256 9.91 27.97 -13.51
N ILE A 257 10.86 28.16 -14.40
CA ILE A 257 11.60 29.42 -14.59
C ILE A 257 11.20 30.19 -15.85
N GLY A 258 10.16 29.75 -16.56
CA GLY A 258 9.63 30.43 -17.73
C GLY A 258 9.08 31.83 -17.40
N GLN A 259 9.16 32.72 -18.38
CA GLN A 259 8.63 34.08 -18.20
C GLN A 259 7.09 34.05 -18.11
N PRO A 260 6.44 35.05 -17.45
CA PRO A 260 4.99 35.08 -17.29
C PRO A 260 4.17 34.98 -18.60
N ASN A 261 4.77 35.39 -19.72
CA ASN A 261 4.11 35.34 -21.04
C ASN A 261 4.42 34.06 -21.83
N ASP A 262 5.29 33.18 -21.32
CA ASP A 262 5.61 31.93 -21.96
C ASP A 262 4.49 30.91 -21.71
N TYR A 263 4.27 29.99 -22.65
CA TYR A 263 3.33 28.88 -22.43
C TYR A 263 3.77 27.97 -21.27
N HIS A 264 5.07 27.69 -21.21
CA HIS A 264 5.69 26.94 -20.11
C HIS A 264 6.20 27.93 -19.06
N ASN A 265 5.46 28.08 -17.98
CA ASN A 265 5.82 28.90 -16.83
C ASN A 265 5.31 28.23 -15.54
N GLU A 266 5.64 28.80 -14.40
CA GLU A 266 5.26 28.30 -13.10
C GLU A 266 3.72 28.24 -12.94
N GLU A 267 2.98 29.23 -13.45
CA GLU A 267 1.52 29.28 -13.35
C GLU A 267 0.85 28.08 -14.04
N LEU A 268 1.43 27.56 -15.14
CA LEU A 268 0.94 26.36 -15.78
C LEU A 268 1.04 25.15 -14.82
N LEU A 269 2.14 25.00 -14.08
CA LEU A 269 2.33 23.90 -13.14
C LEU A 269 1.29 24.00 -11.97
N TYR A 270 1.07 25.20 -11.44
CA TYR A 270 0.02 25.41 -10.42
C TYR A 270 -1.39 25.15 -10.96
N LYS A 271 -1.67 25.54 -12.19
CA LYS A 271 -2.95 25.22 -12.84
C LYS A 271 -3.18 23.72 -12.99
N LEU A 272 -2.15 22.93 -13.27
CA LEU A 272 -2.23 21.48 -13.47
C LEU A 272 -2.31 20.71 -12.14
N PHE A 273 -1.58 21.16 -11.11
CA PHE A 273 -1.35 20.37 -9.89
C PHE A 273 -1.78 21.08 -8.59
N GLY A 274 -2.21 22.33 -8.65
CA GLY A 274 -2.53 23.12 -7.46
C GLY A 274 -1.29 23.32 -6.59
N ILE A 275 -1.46 23.33 -5.27
CA ILE A 275 -0.36 23.49 -4.32
C ILE A 275 0.71 22.38 -4.42
N ASN A 276 0.35 21.21 -4.95
CA ASN A 276 1.32 20.14 -5.16
C ASN A 276 2.35 20.46 -6.26
N ALA A 277 2.18 21.56 -7.01
CA ALA A 277 3.19 22.04 -7.95
C ALA A 277 4.49 22.42 -7.24
N GLU A 278 4.42 23.00 -6.03
CA GLU A 278 5.61 23.37 -5.23
C GLU A 278 6.53 22.17 -5.02
N LEU A 279 5.98 21.07 -4.49
CA LEU A 279 6.76 19.87 -4.25
C LEU A 279 7.31 19.27 -5.56
N LEU A 280 6.54 19.32 -6.66
CA LEU A 280 6.99 18.82 -7.95
C LEU A 280 8.14 19.66 -8.51
N ILE A 281 8.07 20.99 -8.37
CA ILE A 281 9.12 21.93 -8.77
C ILE A 281 10.38 21.71 -7.94
N ASP A 282 10.24 21.65 -6.61
CA ASP A 282 11.35 21.40 -5.69
C ASP A 282 12.10 20.11 -6.05
N HIS A 283 11.37 19.02 -6.21
CA HIS A 283 11.94 17.73 -6.61
C HIS A 283 12.57 17.79 -8.03
N ALA A 284 12.01 18.56 -8.96
CA ALA A 284 12.62 18.74 -10.28
C ALA A 284 13.97 19.46 -10.21
N TRP A 285 14.16 20.31 -9.19
CA TRP A 285 15.43 20.95 -8.89
C TRP A 285 16.36 20.12 -8.00
N GLY A 286 15.90 18.97 -7.49
CA GLY A 286 16.61 18.11 -6.55
C GLY A 286 16.56 18.62 -5.10
N TRP A 287 15.54 19.39 -4.76
CA TRP A 287 15.36 19.97 -3.45
C TRP A 287 14.23 19.27 -2.67
N GLU A 288 14.44 19.01 -1.40
CA GLU A 288 13.43 18.56 -0.43
C GLU A 288 13.79 19.12 0.94
N SER A 289 12.89 19.91 1.50
CA SER A 289 13.11 20.53 2.81
C SER A 289 12.72 19.64 3.98
N CYS A 290 11.86 18.63 3.76
CA CYS A 290 11.33 17.78 4.81
C CYS A 290 12.41 16.90 5.44
N THR A 291 12.47 16.92 6.77
CA THR A 291 13.38 16.12 7.59
C THR A 291 12.66 14.94 8.26
N ILE A 292 13.40 13.94 8.74
CA ILE A 292 12.83 12.83 9.53
C ILE A 292 12.17 13.36 10.81
N ALA A 293 12.72 14.39 11.44
CA ALA A 293 12.13 15.02 12.62
C ALA A 293 10.74 15.63 12.32
N GLU A 294 10.60 16.31 11.19
CA GLU A 294 9.32 16.88 10.76
C GLU A 294 8.31 15.80 10.41
N ILE A 295 8.71 14.71 9.71
CA ILE A 295 7.83 13.56 9.47
C ILE A 295 7.29 13.00 10.78
N LYS A 296 8.13 12.87 11.81
CA LYS A 296 7.72 12.31 13.11
C LYS A 296 6.86 13.27 13.93
N SER A 297 7.07 14.56 13.80
CA SER A 297 6.28 15.58 14.51
C SER A 297 4.93 15.86 13.83
N TYR A 298 4.77 15.50 12.56
CA TYR A 298 3.56 15.76 11.79
C TYR A 298 2.34 15.09 12.40
N LYS A 299 1.32 15.90 12.65
CA LYS A 299 0.00 15.44 13.10
C LYS A 299 -1.03 15.88 12.05
N PRO A 300 -1.66 14.95 11.34
CA PRO A 300 -2.68 15.31 10.36
C PRO A 300 -3.87 15.99 11.07
N GLU A 301 -4.41 17.04 10.46
CA GLU A 301 -5.61 17.72 10.96
C GLU A 301 -6.84 16.82 10.91
N ASN A 302 -6.94 16.04 9.88
CA ASN A 302 -8.04 15.10 9.67
C ASN A 302 -7.51 13.67 9.56
N ASN A 303 -8.06 12.81 10.39
CA ASN A 303 -7.75 11.38 10.39
C ASN A 303 -8.93 10.57 9.86
N SER A 304 -8.64 9.52 9.13
CA SER A 304 -9.63 8.55 8.69
C SER A 304 -9.10 7.12 8.84
N ILE A 305 -10.02 6.18 9.09
CA ILE A 305 -9.73 4.75 9.06
C ILE A 305 -10.52 4.14 7.92
N CYS A 306 -9.81 3.53 6.97
CA CYS A 306 -10.40 2.93 5.79
C CYS A 306 -10.20 1.42 5.77
N SER A 307 -11.27 0.69 5.44
CA SER A 307 -11.25 -0.75 5.25
C SER A 307 -11.82 -1.09 3.88
N GLY A 308 -11.05 -1.81 3.06
CA GLY A 308 -11.46 -2.21 1.72
C GLY A 308 -11.42 -3.72 1.51
N GLN A 309 -12.33 -4.22 0.68
CA GLN A 309 -12.38 -5.63 0.28
C GLN A 309 -12.72 -5.77 -1.20
N VAL A 310 -11.99 -6.63 -1.91
CA VAL A 310 -12.36 -7.12 -3.23
C VAL A 310 -12.93 -8.53 -3.05
N LEU A 311 -14.17 -8.72 -3.45
CA LEU A 311 -14.86 -10.00 -3.35
C LEU A 311 -14.25 -11.03 -4.33
N GLN A 312 -14.28 -12.31 -3.97
CA GLN A 312 -13.71 -13.39 -4.80
C GLN A 312 -14.49 -13.58 -6.11
N CYS A 313 -15.81 -13.44 -6.06
CA CYS A 313 -16.71 -13.46 -7.20
C CYS A 313 -17.69 -12.28 -7.11
N PRO A 314 -18.44 -11.97 -8.16
CA PRO A 314 -19.52 -10.98 -8.10
C PRO A 314 -20.60 -11.38 -7.09
N TYR A 315 -20.99 -10.47 -6.21
CA TYR A 315 -22.04 -10.68 -5.21
C TYR A 315 -23.31 -9.92 -5.60
N LYS A 316 -24.45 -10.53 -5.33
CA LYS A 316 -25.74 -9.84 -5.35
C LYS A 316 -25.91 -8.96 -4.11
N PHE A 317 -26.91 -8.08 -4.15
CA PHE A 317 -27.21 -7.09 -3.12
C PHE A 317 -27.22 -7.69 -1.70
N GLU A 318 -28.00 -8.77 -1.45
CA GLU A 318 -28.16 -9.35 -0.12
C GLU A 318 -26.85 -9.93 0.43
N LYS A 319 -26.09 -10.66 -0.40
CA LYS A 319 -24.78 -11.20 0.01
C LYS A 319 -23.77 -10.11 0.32
N ALA A 320 -23.74 -9.03 -0.46
CA ALA A 320 -22.83 -7.91 -0.20
C ALA A 320 -23.22 -7.14 1.06
N ARG A 321 -24.52 -7.07 1.38
CA ARG A 321 -25.06 -6.46 2.60
C ARG A 321 -24.52 -7.16 3.86
N ILE A 322 -24.40 -8.49 3.85
CA ILE A 322 -23.77 -9.26 4.94
C ILE A 322 -22.30 -8.83 5.11
N VAL A 323 -21.55 -8.78 4.01
CA VAL A 323 -20.13 -8.37 4.05
C VAL A 323 -19.96 -6.94 4.59
N ILE A 324 -20.85 -6.02 4.22
CA ILE A 324 -20.83 -4.63 4.70
C ILE A 324 -21.09 -4.58 6.20
N ARG A 325 -22.04 -5.36 6.70
CA ARG A 325 -22.31 -5.50 8.12
C ARG A 325 -21.07 -6.01 8.89
N GLU A 326 -20.40 -7.03 8.35
CA GLU A 326 -19.15 -7.54 8.93
C GLU A 326 -18.04 -6.48 8.95
N MET A 327 -17.93 -5.70 7.85
CA MET A 327 -16.93 -4.63 7.76
C MET A 327 -17.20 -3.50 8.76
N ALA A 328 -18.46 -3.12 8.93
CA ALA A 328 -18.88 -2.09 9.89
C ALA A 328 -18.61 -2.54 11.34
N GLU A 329 -18.91 -3.81 11.67
CA GLU A 329 -18.61 -4.38 12.98
C GLU A 329 -17.10 -4.38 13.27
N MET A 330 -16.28 -4.81 12.31
CA MET A 330 -14.83 -4.81 12.47
C MET A 330 -14.29 -3.40 12.63
N MET A 331 -14.81 -2.42 11.88
CA MET A 331 -14.42 -1.01 12.00
C MET A 331 -14.74 -0.44 13.38
N ALA A 332 -15.93 -0.73 13.92
CA ALA A 332 -16.29 -0.32 15.28
C ALA A 332 -15.35 -0.91 16.34
N LEU A 333 -15.01 -2.20 16.23
CA LEU A 333 -14.06 -2.85 17.12
C LEU A 333 -12.63 -2.26 16.97
N ASP A 334 -12.18 -1.94 15.76
CA ASP A 334 -10.89 -1.30 15.52
C ASP A 334 -10.83 0.11 16.14
N LEU A 335 -11.92 0.87 16.08
CA LEU A 335 -12.04 2.17 16.75
C LEU A 335 -11.91 2.03 18.27
N VAL A 336 -12.65 1.10 18.86
CA VAL A 336 -12.59 0.84 20.32
C VAL A 336 -11.21 0.38 20.76
N ASP A 337 -10.57 -0.52 19.99
CA ASP A 337 -9.24 -1.03 20.32
C ASP A 337 -8.16 0.07 20.34
N LYS A 338 -8.34 1.11 19.53
CA LYS A 338 -7.45 2.26 19.44
C LYS A 338 -7.86 3.44 20.32
N GLY A 339 -8.97 3.34 21.04
CA GLY A 339 -9.55 4.46 21.82
C GLY A 339 -10.01 5.62 20.94
N LEU A 340 -10.54 5.33 19.75
CA LEU A 340 -10.94 6.30 18.74
C LEU A 340 -12.45 6.30 18.54
N VAL A 341 -12.95 7.44 18.05
CA VAL A 341 -14.35 7.65 17.67
C VAL A 341 -14.46 8.39 16.35
N THR A 342 -15.61 8.28 15.68
CA THR A 342 -15.92 8.95 14.41
C THR A 342 -17.32 9.57 14.46
N ASP A 343 -17.58 10.60 13.66
CA ASP A 343 -18.91 11.20 13.46
C ASP A 343 -19.41 11.09 12.01
N GLN A 344 -18.63 10.43 11.12
CA GLN A 344 -18.99 10.31 9.72
C GLN A 344 -18.50 9.01 9.10
N LEU A 345 -19.36 8.36 8.34
CA LEU A 345 -19.07 7.15 7.58
C LEU A 345 -19.18 7.44 6.08
N VAL A 346 -18.26 6.88 5.30
CA VAL A 346 -18.27 6.94 3.83
C VAL A 346 -18.25 5.54 3.27
N LEU A 347 -19.21 5.21 2.43
CA LEU A 347 -19.30 3.93 1.75
C LEU A 347 -19.11 4.10 0.25
N THR A 348 -18.18 3.33 -0.33
CA THR A 348 -17.98 3.25 -1.76
C THR A 348 -18.08 1.78 -2.20
N VAL A 349 -18.98 1.50 -3.14
CA VAL A 349 -19.22 0.16 -3.65
C VAL A 349 -19.02 0.11 -5.16
N GLY A 350 -18.00 -0.65 -5.58
CA GLY A 350 -17.68 -0.85 -6.99
C GLY A 350 -18.38 -2.06 -7.56
N TYR A 351 -18.98 -1.88 -8.73
CA TYR A 351 -19.67 -2.93 -9.46
C TYR A 351 -18.71 -3.80 -10.27
N ASP A 352 -19.16 -5.03 -10.59
CA ASP A 352 -18.39 -5.95 -11.43
C ASP A 352 -18.56 -5.63 -12.92
N ILE A 353 -17.54 -5.97 -13.70
CA ILE A 353 -17.55 -5.85 -15.17
C ILE A 353 -18.64 -6.70 -15.82
N GLU A 354 -19.05 -7.81 -15.17
CA GLU A 354 -20.09 -8.70 -15.66
C GLU A 354 -21.42 -7.97 -15.89
N ASN A 355 -21.70 -6.90 -15.14
CA ASN A 355 -22.90 -6.10 -15.31
C ASN A 355 -23.09 -5.55 -16.74
N LEU A 356 -22.00 -5.19 -17.41
CA LEU A 356 -22.06 -4.66 -18.78
C LEU A 356 -21.81 -5.73 -19.85
N SER A 357 -21.17 -6.84 -19.49
CA SER A 357 -20.94 -7.96 -20.42
C SER A 357 -22.10 -8.97 -20.44
N ASN A 358 -22.94 -9.00 -19.41
CA ASN A 358 -24.14 -9.87 -19.36
C ASN A 358 -25.34 -9.15 -19.97
N PRO A 359 -25.89 -9.65 -21.12
CA PRO A 359 -27.02 -9.01 -21.80
C PRO A 359 -28.28 -8.88 -20.93
N ALA A 360 -28.47 -9.77 -19.95
CA ALA A 360 -29.64 -9.74 -19.06
C ALA A 360 -29.62 -8.52 -18.12
N ILE A 361 -28.45 -8.05 -17.76
CA ILE A 361 -28.26 -6.90 -16.87
C ILE A 361 -28.04 -5.63 -17.68
N SER A 362 -27.14 -5.69 -18.69
CA SER A 362 -26.73 -4.51 -19.47
C SER A 362 -27.86 -3.84 -20.24
N ARG A 363 -28.86 -4.60 -20.70
CA ARG A 363 -30.04 -4.04 -21.43
C ARG A 363 -30.88 -3.12 -20.54
N ASN A 364 -30.95 -3.39 -19.25
CA ASN A 364 -31.77 -2.64 -18.29
C ASN A 364 -30.97 -1.52 -17.59
N TYR A 365 -29.66 -1.56 -17.68
CA TYR A 365 -28.80 -0.55 -17.03
C TYR A 365 -28.77 0.75 -17.86
N LYS A 366 -29.27 1.84 -17.26
CA LYS A 366 -29.28 3.20 -17.86
C LYS A 366 -28.41 4.18 -17.09
N GLY A 367 -27.61 3.69 -16.13
CA GLY A 367 -26.75 4.53 -15.31
C GLY A 367 -25.45 4.94 -16.01
N GLU A 368 -24.65 5.74 -15.33
CA GLU A 368 -23.37 6.24 -15.82
C GLU A 368 -22.34 5.09 -15.92
N ILE A 369 -21.59 5.07 -17.02
CA ILE A 369 -20.52 4.09 -17.27
C ILE A 369 -19.20 4.83 -17.14
N THR A 370 -18.25 4.22 -16.42
CA THR A 370 -16.88 4.70 -16.27
C THR A 370 -15.87 3.69 -16.80
N ILE A 371 -14.66 4.16 -17.06
CA ILE A 371 -13.56 3.30 -17.51
C ILE A 371 -12.64 3.02 -16.31
N ASP A 372 -12.40 1.74 -16.04
CA ASP A 372 -11.48 1.34 -14.98
C ASP A 372 -10.00 1.55 -15.39
N ARG A 373 -9.08 1.35 -14.45
CA ARG A 373 -7.62 1.50 -14.70
C ARG A 373 -7.05 0.55 -15.77
N TYR A 374 -7.82 -0.44 -16.21
CA TYR A 374 -7.45 -1.39 -17.27
C TYR A 374 -8.12 -1.07 -18.61
N GLY A 375 -8.77 0.08 -18.71
CA GLY A 375 -9.49 0.50 -19.93
C GLY A 375 -10.83 -0.21 -20.15
N ARG A 376 -11.39 -0.87 -19.13
CA ARG A 376 -12.66 -1.62 -19.26
C ARG A 376 -13.82 -0.77 -18.80
N SER A 377 -14.92 -0.80 -19.54
CA SER A 377 -16.18 -0.17 -19.16
C SER A 377 -16.81 -0.90 -17.97
N ILE A 378 -17.17 -0.16 -16.93
CA ILE A 378 -17.85 -0.64 -15.73
C ILE A 378 -18.96 0.36 -15.34
N PRO A 379 -20.04 -0.07 -14.67
CA PRO A 379 -20.97 0.88 -14.05
C PRO A 379 -20.23 1.79 -13.06
N LYS A 380 -20.60 3.07 -13.03
CA LYS A 380 -20.07 4.00 -12.04
C LYS A 380 -20.33 3.46 -10.63
N HIS A 381 -19.32 3.49 -9.77
CA HIS A 381 -19.42 3.03 -8.39
C HIS A 381 -20.50 3.81 -7.63
N ALA A 382 -21.21 3.15 -6.73
CA ALA A 382 -22.06 3.81 -5.75
C ALA A 382 -21.17 4.43 -4.65
N HIS A 383 -21.50 5.65 -4.26
CA HIS A 383 -20.76 6.40 -3.24
C HIS A 383 -21.72 7.24 -2.42
N GLY A 384 -21.54 7.24 -1.11
CA GLY A 384 -22.33 8.05 -0.20
C GLY A 384 -21.63 8.30 1.12
N THR A 385 -22.11 9.30 1.82
CA THR A 385 -21.62 9.75 3.12
C THR A 385 -22.79 9.82 4.09
N GLN A 386 -22.60 9.31 5.30
CA GLN A 386 -23.55 9.34 6.39
C GLN A 386 -22.92 10.00 7.60
N ASN A 387 -23.50 11.12 8.04
CA ASN A 387 -23.15 11.74 9.30
C ASN A 387 -23.87 11.02 10.44
N LEU A 388 -23.17 10.78 11.53
CA LEU A 388 -23.71 10.20 12.76
C LEU A 388 -24.24 11.30 13.70
N SER A 389 -25.01 10.92 14.69
CA SER A 389 -25.60 11.88 15.65
C SER A 389 -24.55 12.61 16.51
N GLY A 390 -23.34 12.04 16.58
CA GLY A 390 -22.18 12.54 17.31
C GLY A 390 -20.99 11.62 17.15
N PHE A 391 -19.91 11.90 17.87
CA PHE A 391 -18.75 11.04 17.88
C PHE A 391 -19.02 9.75 18.61
N THR A 392 -18.85 8.61 17.95
CA THR A 392 -19.18 7.30 18.49
C THR A 392 -18.21 6.20 18.00
N ALA A 393 -18.12 5.12 18.77
CA ALA A 393 -17.56 3.83 18.37
C ALA A 393 -18.57 2.70 18.63
N SER A 394 -19.86 3.03 18.80
CA SER A 394 -20.93 2.05 18.99
C SER A 394 -21.06 1.15 17.78
N THR A 395 -20.94 -0.15 17.99
CA THR A 395 -21.11 -1.17 16.95
C THR A 395 -22.52 -1.11 16.33
N TYR A 396 -23.53 -0.89 17.16
CA TYR A 396 -24.92 -0.81 16.70
C TYR A 396 -25.15 0.39 15.81
N GLU A 397 -24.70 1.57 16.22
CA GLU A 397 -24.89 2.81 15.47
C GLU A 397 -24.10 2.79 14.15
N ILE A 398 -22.85 2.29 14.16
CA ILE A 398 -22.02 2.19 12.96
C ILE A 398 -22.59 1.17 11.97
N ILE A 399 -23.07 0.01 12.43
CA ILE A 399 -23.70 -1.00 11.57
C ILE A 399 -25.00 -0.45 10.98
N ASP A 400 -25.91 0.07 11.80
CA ASP A 400 -27.20 0.57 11.33
C ASP A 400 -27.04 1.69 10.31
N SER A 401 -26.23 2.69 10.63
CA SER A 401 -25.94 3.81 9.72
C SER A 401 -25.28 3.37 8.42
N THR A 402 -24.37 2.38 8.47
CA THR A 402 -23.72 1.87 7.26
C THR A 402 -24.69 1.09 6.39
N LEU A 403 -25.57 0.27 6.98
CA LEU A 403 -26.57 -0.50 6.24
C LEU A 403 -27.64 0.40 5.62
N ASN A 404 -28.12 1.40 6.37
CA ASN A 404 -29.04 2.40 5.84
C ASN A 404 -28.43 3.17 4.66
N LEU A 405 -27.16 3.58 4.77
CA LEU A 405 -26.44 4.22 3.66
C LEU A 405 -26.34 3.28 2.46
N TYR A 406 -26.00 2.01 2.68
CA TYR A 406 -25.93 1.00 1.61
C TYR A 406 -27.27 0.85 0.90
N ASP A 407 -28.36 0.66 1.66
CA ASP A 407 -29.70 0.48 1.11
C ASP A 407 -30.16 1.72 0.31
N CYS A 408 -29.69 2.93 0.67
CA CYS A 408 -30.01 4.17 -0.03
C CYS A 408 -29.24 4.38 -1.35
N ILE A 409 -27.93 4.02 -1.39
CA ILE A 409 -27.08 4.38 -2.53
C ILE A 409 -26.98 3.30 -3.59
N MET A 410 -27.35 2.07 -3.26
CA MET A 410 -27.11 0.90 -4.12
C MET A 410 -28.19 0.68 -5.16
N ASN A 411 -27.77 0.25 -6.35
CA ASN A 411 -28.66 -0.38 -7.29
C ASN A 411 -28.72 -1.89 -7.03
N PRO A 412 -29.86 -2.44 -6.56
CA PRO A 412 -29.98 -3.85 -6.14
C PRO A 412 -29.87 -4.85 -7.30
N GLU A 413 -30.01 -4.39 -8.54
CA GLU A 413 -29.93 -5.22 -9.75
C GLU A 413 -28.49 -5.51 -10.18
N LEU A 414 -27.53 -4.74 -9.67
CA LEU A 414 -26.14 -4.82 -10.11
C LEU A 414 -25.29 -5.74 -9.23
N LEU A 415 -24.38 -6.46 -9.87
CA LEU A 415 -23.39 -7.30 -9.22
C LEU A 415 -22.25 -6.47 -8.66
N ILE A 416 -21.86 -6.75 -7.41
CA ILE A 416 -20.90 -6.02 -6.62
C ILE A 416 -19.56 -6.76 -6.62
N ARG A 417 -18.45 -6.01 -6.75
CA ARG A 417 -17.10 -6.55 -6.75
C ARG A 417 -16.19 -6.00 -5.68
N ARG A 418 -16.37 -4.75 -5.28
CA ARG A 418 -15.51 -4.07 -4.33
C ARG A 418 -16.34 -3.26 -3.33
N ILE A 419 -15.92 -3.31 -2.07
CA ILE A 419 -16.54 -2.55 -0.99
C ILE A 419 -15.41 -1.80 -0.28
N THR A 420 -15.63 -0.53 0.01
CA THR A 420 -14.72 0.30 0.81
C THR A 420 -15.55 1.09 1.81
N LEU A 421 -15.28 0.91 3.08
CA LEU A 421 -15.90 1.63 4.20
C LEU A 421 -14.83 2.47 4.88
N THR A 422 -15.14 3.75 5.10
CA THR A 422 -14.22 4.70 5.74
C THR A 422 -14.94 5.40 6.89
N ALA A 423 -14.30 5.44 8.05
CA ALA A 423 -14.65 6.33 9.15
C ALA A 423 -13.82 7.60 9.02
N ASN A 424 -14.48 8.74 8.86
CA ASN A 424 -13.84 10.07 8.76
C ASN A 424 -13.86 10.81 10.10
N HIS A 425 -13.10 11.90 10.16
CA HIS A 425 -12.99 12.77 11.34
C HIS A 425 -12.62 12.01 12.62
N VAL A 426 -11.79 10.97 12.44
CA VAL A 426 -11.41 10.10 13.55
C VAL A 426 -10.54 10.87 14.55
N LYS A 427 -10.90 10.82 15.83
CA LYS A 427 -10.13 11.41 16.93
C LYS A 427 -10.19 10.52 18.18
N LYS A 428 -9.33 10.82 19.15
CA LYS A 428 -9.35 10.10 20.42
C LYS A 428 -10.64 10.40 21.17
N GLU A 429 -11.23 9.40 21.79
CA GLU A 429 -12.47 9.55 22.55
C GLU A 429 -12.35 10.61 23.66
N GLN A 430 -11.17 10.68 24.31
CA GLN A 430 -10.88 11.67 25.36
C GLN A 430 -10.81 13.11 24.87
N ASP A 431 -10.58 13.33 23.55
CA ASP A 431 -10.47 14.66 22.95
C ASP A 431 -11.82 15.17 22.44
N VAL A 432 -12.89 14.40 22.63
CA VAL A 432 -14.25 14.83 22.24
C VAL A 432 -14.79 15.79 23.29
N VAL A 433 -14.92 17.05 22.90
CA VAL A 433 -15.62 18.04 23.70
C VAL A 433 -17.13 17.88 23.46
N PRO A 434 -17.95 17.65 24.49
CA PRO A 434 -19.40 17.62 24.35
C PRO A 434 -19.88 18.95 23.73
N LYS A 435 -20.65 18.89 22.66
CA LYS A 435 -21.34 20.10 22.18
C LYS A 435 -22.38 20.46 23.22
N GLU A 436 -22.20 21.62 23.87
CA GLU A 436 -23.28 22.22 24.67
C GLU A 436 -24.38 22.64 23.68
N THR A 437 -25.43 21.87 23.60
CA THR A 437 -26.66 22.25 22.89
C THR A 437 -27.52 23.00 23.87
N TYR A 438 -27.60 24.30 23.70
CA TYR A 438 -28.61 25.11 24.42
C TYR A 438 -29.95 24.82 23.74
N GLU A 439 -30.75 23.94 24.34
CA GLU A 439 -32.13 23.74 23.92
C GLU A 439 -33.01 24.80 24.57
N GLN A 440 -33.75 25.54 23.74
CA GLN A 440 -34.77 26.46 24.26
C GLN A 440 -35.86 25.60 24.93
N LEU A 441 -36.02 25.81 26.23
CA LEU A 441 -37.02 25.09 27.00
C LEU A 441 -38.43 25.35 26.44
N ASN A 442 -39.16 24.28 26.14
CA ASN A 442 -40.55 24.35 25.67
C ASN A 442 -41.48 23.85 26.74
N LEU A 443 -42.51 24.62 27.05
CA LEU A 443 -43.52 24.34 28.10
C LEU A 443 -44.32 23.03 27.86
N PHE A 444 -44.33 22.50 26.63
CA PHE A 444 -45.07 21.30 26.24
C PHE A 444 -44.21 20.04 26.14
N THR A 445 -42.92 20.15 26.46
CA THR A 445 -41.98 19.04 26.36
C THR A 445 -41.82 18.35 27.70
N ASP A 446 -42.00 17.03 27.75
CA ASP A 446 -41.75 16.20 28.94
C ASP A 446 -40.24 15.97 29.11
N TYR A 447 -39.59 16.87 29.82
CA TYR A 447 -38.15 16.78 30.08
C TYR A 447 -37.75 15.58 30.93
N ALA A 448 -38.68 15.08 31.79
CA ALA A 448 -38.41 13.88 32.59
C ALA A 448 -38.35 12.63 31.71
N ALA A 449 -39.21 12.55 30.69
CA ALA A 449 -39.16 11.46 29.72
C ALA A 449 -37.86 11.52 28.85
N ILE A 450 -37.48 12.72 28.41
CA ILE A 450 -36.22 12.91 27.63
C ILE A 450 -35.00 12.54 28.48
N GLU A 451 -34.93 12.96 29.72
CA GLU A 451 -33.80 12.66 30.60
C GLU A 451 -33.71 11.15 30.89
N LYS A 452 -34.87 10.50 31.10
CA LYS A 452 -34.94 9.05 31.27
C LYS A 452 -34.44 8.30 30.02
N GLU A 453 -34.87 8.72 28.84
CA GLU A 453 -34.43 8.14 27.56
C GLU A 453 -32.91 8.32 27.36
N LYS A 454 -32.38 9.49 27.70
CA LYS A 454 -30.94 9.78 27.65
C LYS A 454 -30.15 8.87 28.59
N GLN A 455 -30.60 8.69 29.82
CA GLN A 455 -30.00 7.79 30.83
C GLN A 455 -30.05 6.33 30.36
N GLU A 456 -31.15 5.87 29.77
CA GLU A 456 -31.27 4.55 29.21
C GLU A 456 -30.32 4.34 28.00
N LYS A 457 -30.18 5.34 27.14
CA LYS A 457 -29.24 5.33 26.01
C LYS A 457 -27.80 5.26 26.51
N GLU A 458 -27.42 6.07 27.48
CA GLU A 458 -26.09 6.04 28.09
C GLU A 458 -25.78 4.68 28.76
N ALA A 459 -26.73 4.11 29.49
CA ALA A 459 -26.57 2.80 30.10
C ALA A 459 -26.39 1.68 29.06
N LYS A 460 -27.11 1.75 27.93
CA LYS A 460 -26.93 0.83 26.79
C LYS A 460 -25.55 0.97 26.16
N LEU A 461 -25.09 2.18 25.93
CA LEU A 461 -23.76 2.46 25.37
C LEU A 461 -22.65 1.94 26.30
N GLN A 462 -22.78 2.15 27.60
CA GLN A 462 -21.81 1.64 28.57
C GLN A 462 -21.76 0.10 28.61
N LYS A 463 -22.94 -0.55 28.53
CA LYS A 463 -23.00 -2.00 28.44
C LYS A 463 -22.40 -2.53 27.16
N GLU A 464 -22.64 -1.86 26.02
CA GLU A 464 -22.07 -2.21 24.74
C GLU A 464 -20.54 -2.07 24.77
N LYS A 465 -20.02 -0.96 25.31
CA LYS A 465 -18.57 -0.71 25.43
C LYS A 465 -17.86 -1.81 26.24
N LYS A 466 -18.47 -2.24 27.36
CA LYS A 466 -17.96 -3.38 28.15
C LYS A 466 -17.92 -4.68 27.33
N LEU A 467 -18.96 -4.93 26.54
CA LEU A 467 -19.02 -6.11 25.66
C LEU A 467 -17.96 -6.04 24.56
N GLN A 468 -17.76 -4.88 23.92
CA GLN A 468 -16.74 -4.67 22.90
C GLN A 468 -15.33 -4.94 23.47
N HIS A 469 -15.01 -4.42 24.65
CA HIS A 469 -13.73 -4.70 25.32
C HIS A 469 -13.54 -6.18 25.63
N ALA A 470 -14.55 -6.86 26.18
CA ALA A 470 -14.48 -8.30 26.45
C ALA A 470 -14.26 -9.11 25.17
N MET A 471 -14.95 -8.74 24.07
CA MET A 471 -14.75 -9.37 22.76
C MET A 471 -13.31 -9.15 22.23
N LEU A 472 -12.77 -7.94 22.40
CA LEU A 472 -11.39 -7.62 21.98
C LEU A 472 -10.36 -8.41 22.77
N GLU A 473 -10.53 -8.53 24.10
CA GLU A 473 -9.65 -9.34 24.97
C GLU A 473 -9.65 -10.82 24.54
N ILE A 474 -10.82 -11.39 24.27
CA ILE A 474 -10.96 -12.76 23.79
C ILE A 474 -10.25 -12.91 22.42
N LYS A 475 -10.51 -11.98 21.50
CA LYS A 475 -9.89 -12.02 20.15
C LYS A 475 -8.37 -11.84 20.20
N LYS A 476 -7.84 -11.00 21.10
CA LYS A 476 -6.40 -10.82 21.32
C LYS A 476 -5.74 -12.06 21.90
N LYS A 477 -6.40 -12.70 22.86
CA LYS A 477 -5.84 -13.86 23.59
C LYS A 477 -5.92 -15.17 22.79
N TYR A 478 -7.04 -15.40 22.08
CA TYR A 478 -7.37 -16.68 21.46
C TYR A 478 -7.47 -16.62 19.92
N GLY A 479 -7.21 -15.44 19.34
CA GLY A 479 -7.30 -15.21 17.89
C GLY A 479 -8.61 -14.59 17.44
N LYS A 480 -8.57 -13.96 16.26
CA LYS A 480 -9.69 -13.15 15.73
C LYS A 480 -10.99 -13.94 15.52
N ASN A 481 -10.88 -15.26 15.32
CA ASN A 481 -12.03 -16.16 15.12
C ASN A 481 -12.51 -16.84 16.42
N ALA A 482 -11.95 -16.50 17.59
CA ALA A 482 -12.34 -17.12 18.86
C ALA A 482 -13.78 -16.79 19.30
N ILE A 483 -14.30 -15.64 18.84
CA ILE A 483 -15.69 -15.25 19.05
C ILE A 483 -16.25 -14.66 17.77
N LEU A 484 -17.33 -15.25 17.28
CA LEU A 484 -18.03 -14.90 16.05
C LEU A 484 -19.52 -14.75 16.31
N LYS A 485 -20.20 -13.98 15.48
CA LYS A 485 -21.67 -13.89 15.48
C LYS A 485 -22.27 -14.89 14.49
N GLY A 486 -23.54 -15.27 14.66
CA GLY A 486 -24.24 -16.15 13.74
C GLY A 486 -24.20 -15.68 12.28
N THR A 487 -24.27 -14.35 12.06
CA THR A 487 -24.18 -13.74 10.73
C THR A 487 -22.85 -13.99 10.02
N ASN A 488 -21.77 -14.31 10.74
CA ASN A 488 -20.48 -14.65 10.14
C ASN A 488 -20.46 -16.05 9.48
N PHE A 489 -21.52 -16.84 9.65
CA PHE A 489 -21.71 -18.16 9.04
C PHE A 489 -22.79 -18.17 7.96
N GLU A 490 -23.39 -17.02 7.66
CA GLU A 490 -24.35 -16.88 6.55
C GLU A 490 -23.65 -17.02 5.20
N GLU A 491 -24.43 -17.45 4.19
CA GLU A 491 -23.92 -17.59 2.84
C GLU A 491 -23.47 -16.23 2.28
N GLY A 492 -22.19 -16.09 1.99
CA GLY A 492 -21.58 -14.85 1.50
C GLY A 492 -20.75 -14.11 2.57
N ALA A 493 -20.83 -14.50 3.84
CA ALA A 493 -19.96 -13.96 4.88
C ALA A 493 -18.48 -14.21 4.57
N THR A 494 -17.63 -13.27 4.94
CA THR A 494 -16.18 -13.29 4.62
C THR A 494 -15.27 -13.13 5.83
N SER A 495 -15.81 -12.82 7.00
CA SER A 495 -15.02 -12.48 8.19
C SER A 495 -14.10 -13.60 8.64
N VAL A 496 -14.56 -14.86 8.61
CA VAL A 496 -13.79 -16.02 9.08
C VAL A 496 -12.50 -16.14 8.28
N ASP A 497 -12.59 -16.09 6.94
CA ASP A 497 -11.43 -16.12 6.05
C ASP A 497 -10.59 -14.85 6.15
N ARG A 498 -11.23 -13.69 6.30
CA ARG A 498 -10.56 -12.39 6.37
C ARG A 498 -9.74 -12.25 7.65
N ASN A 499 -10.21 -12.78 8.76
CA ASN A 499 -9.50 -12.78 10.04
C ASN A 499 -8.18 -13.57 10.00
N GLN A 500 -8.03 -14.48 9.04
CA GLN A 500 -6.79 -15.23 8.78
C GLN A 500 -5.86 -14.50 7.81
N ARG A 501 -6.11 -13.23 7.50
CA ARG A 501 -5.33 -12.45 6.54
C ARG A 501 -4.76 -11.18 7.17
N ILE A 502 -3.60 -10.78 6.65
CA ILE A 502 -2.97 -9.49 6.94
C ILE A 502 -2.85 -8.75 5.61
N GLY A 503 -3.37 -7.52 5.54
CA GLY A 503 -3.35 -6.73 4.30
C GLY A 503 -4.06 -7.39 3.10
N GLY A 504 -5.02 -8.32 3.36
CA GLY A 504 -5.74 -9.06 2.32
C GLY A 504 -5.04 -10.33 1.80
N HIS A 505 -3.86 -10.66 2.32
CA HIS A 505 -3.08 -11.86 2.00
C HIS A 505 -3.05 -12.83 3.18
N LYS A 506 -2.68 -14.09 2.95
CA LYS A 506 -2.53 -15.08 4.04
C LYS A 506 -1.55 -14.57 5.09
N ALA A 507 -1.89 -14.78 6.37
CA ALA A 507 -1.07 -14.37 7.51
C ALA A 507 0.21 -15.21 7.65
#